data_806bbb0f0fa77759f6a82fbd45513674
#
_entry.id   806bbb0f0fa77759f6a82fbd45513674
#
_cell.length_a   1.000
_cell.length_b   1.000
_cell.length_c   1.000
_cell.angle_alpha   90.00
_cell.angle_beta   90.00
_cell.angle_gamma   90.00
#
_symmetry.space_group_name_H-M   'P 1'
#
loop_
_entity.id
_entity.type
_entity.pdbx_description
1 polymer ?
#
loop_
_entity_poly.entity_id
_entity_poly.type
_entity_poly.pdbx_seq_one_letter_code
_entity_poly.pdbx_strand_id
1 'polypeptide(L)'
;MSQPKDKRPAYRLGQQLKRLRVTAGYTTQAALATRAGYGEDSISKVESGERVPSEGLFPAWLDACAYHVTDKAPVLTDGERQALTEFWETLRETGGIKEFFEKYATAEQKATLLRMWGILLIPGPLQTREFAHAMFLAGGYDEDEAAEQANLRMKRHAKVDGPDAAHVTALIYAPVLDYLVGTPEIMIAQCQHLLELSQRHNVVIQVVPDSGYFAGAEGAFQIASGPAIADTVEMETLEDHVTDDPAAAAKAIALFEHIRGYALTVAESRKLITEAIERWKARQQ
;
A
#
# COMPACT_ATOMS: atom_id res chain seq x y z
N MET A 1 8.69 4.25 -11.96
CA MET A 1 8.77 5.74 -12.10
C MET A 1 8.11 6.34 -10.87
N SER A 2 8.83 7.18 -10.10
CA SER A 2 8.29 7.81 -8.87
C SER A 2 7.13 8.74 -9.26
N GLN A 3 6.06 8.76 -8.43
CA GLN A 3 4.95 9.69 -8.56
C GLN A 3 5.45 11.13 -8.79
N PRO A 4 4.77 11.97 -9.59
CA PRO A 4 5.03 13.39 -9.60
C PRO A 4 4.95 13.91 -8.16
N LYS A 5 6.01 14.59 -7.70
CA LYS A 5 6.16 15.06 -6.30
C LYS A 5 4.95 15.87 -5.80
N ASP A 6 4.24 16.52 -6.72
CA ASP A 6 3.10 17.41 -6.49
C ASP A 6 1.78 16.71 -6.10
N LYS A 7 1.70 15.39 -6.22
CA LYS A 7 0.48 14.62 -5.91
C LYS A 7 0.52 13.92 -4.55
N ARG A 8 1.68 13.79 -3.92
CA ARG A 8 1.79 13.12 -2.62
C ARG A 8 1.18 13.97 -1.50
N PRO A 9 0.34 13.42 -0.60
CA PRO A 9 -0.25 14.17 0.51
C PRO A 9 0.82 14.84 1.40
N ALA A 10 1.92 14.14 1.71
CA ALA A 10 3.05 14.73 2.45
C ALA A 10 3.68 15.93 1.72
N TYR A 11 3.78 15.87 0.38
CA TYR A 11 4.25 17.00 -0.42
C TYR A 11 3.27 18.19 -0.36
N ARG A 12 1.95 17.92 -0.41
CA ARG A 12 0.92 18.97 -0.28
C ARG A 12 1.02 19.67 1.07
N LEU A 13 1.14 18.92 2.17
CA LEU A 13 1.38 19.49 3.49
C LEU A 13 2.68 20.28 3.50
N GLY A 14 3.77 19.73 2.99
CA GLY A 14 5.07 20.40 2.89
C GLY A 14 5.01 21.72 2.14
N GLN A 15 4.26 21.76 1.02
CA GLN A 15 4.07 23.01 0.24
C GLN A 15 3.20 24.04 0.99
N GLN A 16 2.20 23.61 1.75
CA GLN A 16 1.40 24.51 2.60
C GLN A 16 2.26 25.09 3.72
N LEU A 17 3.05 24.27 4.40
CA LEU A 17 3.98 24.69 5.45
C LEU A 17 5.08 25.64 4.90
N LYS A 18 5.59 25.35 3.69
CA LYS A 18 6.52 26.25 2.99
C LYS A 18 5.89 27.62 2.69
N ARG A 19 4.66 27.66 2.19
CA ARG A 19 3.93 28.92 1.98
C ARG A 19 3.77 29.67 3.28
N LEU A 20 3.35 29.01 4.35
CA LEU A 20 3.20 29.60 5.67
C LEU A 20 4.52 30.19 6.16
N ARG A 21 5.65 29.48 6.03
CA ARG A 21 6.99 29.98 6.36
C ARG A 21 7.32 31.27 5.62
N VAL A 22 7.12 31.27 4.31
CA VAL A 22 7.42 32.45 3.48
C VAL A 22 6.52 33.63 3.84
N THR A 23 5.22 33.38 4.02
CA THR A 23 4.24 34.41 4.42
C THR A 23 4.56 34.99 5.80
N ALA A 24 5.07 34.17 6.73
CA ALA A 24 5.52 34.63 8.05
C ALA A 24 6.84 35.43 8.00
N GLY A 25 7.48 35.56 6.85
CA GLY A 25 8.70 36.35 6.64
C GLY A 25 10.01 35.56 6.82
N TYR A 26 9.96 34.24 7.01
CA TYR A 26 11.17 33.40 7.02
C TYR A 26 11.59 33.07 5.57
N THR A 27 12.48 33.86 4.99
CA THR A 27 12.91 33.71 3.59
C THR A 27 13.74 32.46 3.35
N THR A 28 14.46 31.95 4.37
CA THR A 28 15.26 30.73 4.29
C THR A 28 14.75 29.63 5.20
N GLN A 29 15.07 28.38 4.88
CA GLN A 29 14.77 27.22 5.73
C GLN A 29 15.54 27.29 7.04
N ALA A 30 16.81 27.71 7.00
CA ALA A 30 17.66 27.91 8.16
C ALA A 30 17.08 28.89 9.19
N ALA A 31 16.46 29.99 8.72
CA ALA A 31 15.85 30.99 9.61
C ALA A 31 14.67 30.40 10.40
N LEU A 32 13.80 29.63 9.74
CA LEU A 32 12.73 28.92 10.43
C LEU A 32 13.28 27.81 11.34
N ALA A 33 14.26 27.05 10.86
CA ALA A 33 14.89 25.97 11.64
C ALA A 33 15.40 26.48 12.99
N THR A 34 16.14 27.58 12.97
CA THR A 34 16.63 28.23 14.20
C THR A 34 15.49 28.66 15.12
N ARG A 35 14.41 29.24 14.58
CA ARG A 35 13.26 29.70 15.37
C ARG A 35 12.45 28.55 15.98
N ALA A 36 12.29 27.45 15.23
CA ALA A 36 11.55 26.27 15.63
C ALA A 36 12.38 25.32 16.53
N GLY A 37 13.70 25.51 16.63
CA GLY A 37 14.58 24.66 17.42
C GLY A 37 14.94 23.34 16.74
N TYR A 38 14.98 23.30 15.40
CA TYR A 38 15.26 22.09 14.61
C TYR A 38 16.39 22.32 13.59
N GLY A 39 16.87 21.24 13.00
CA GLY A 39 17.87 21.31 11.93
C GLY A 39 17.26 21.73 10.58
N GLU A 40 18.03 22.44 9.75
CA GLU A 40 17.61 22.87 8.41
C GLU A 40 17.23 21.68 7.50
N ASP A 41 17.95 20.56 7.63
CA ASP A 41 17.64 19.32 6.90
C ASP A 41 16.22 18.81 7.19
N SER A 42 15.78 18.90 8.45
CA SER A 42 14.41 18.52 8.83
C SER A 42 13.35 19.42 8.16
N ILE A 43 13.60 20.71 8.09
CA ILE A 43 12.72 21.66 7.40
C ILE A 43 12.69 21.36 5.90
N SER A 44 13.85 21.11 5.30
CA SER A 44 13.99 20.80 3.87
C SER A 44 13.25 19.53 3.47
N LYS A 45 13.40 18.46 4.25
CA LYS A 45 12.72 17.17 4.02
C LYS A 45 11.21 17.27 4.16
N VAL A 46 10.73 18.10 5.08
CA VAL A 46 9.28 18.37 5.22
C VAL A 46 8.76 19.16 4.00
N GLU A 47 9.44 20.25 3.59
CA GLU A 47 9.00 21.06 2.46
C GLU A 47 9.05 20.29 1.13
N SER A 48 10.00 19.35 0.99
CA SER A 48 10.10 18.47 -0.19
C SER A 48 9.07 17.32 -0.19
N GLY A 49 8.35 17.13 0.92
CA GLY A 49 7.41 16.01 1.09
C GLY A 49 8.10 14.65 1.25
N GLU A 50 9.38 14.66 1.51
CA GLU A 50 10.16 13.45 1.82
C GLU A 50 9.82 12.89 3.20
N ARG A 51 9.36 13.79 4.10
CA ARG A 51 9.04 13.45 5.49
C ARG A 51 7.82 14.22 5.97
N VAL A 52 6.93 13.54 6.70
CA VAL A 52 5.88 14.18 7.49
C VAL A 52 6.52 14.77 8.74
N PRO A 53 6.20 16.02 9.16
CA PRO A 53 6.77 16.60 10.36
C PRO A 53 6.40 15.80 11.62
N SER A 54 7.37 15.65 12.53
CA SER A 54 7.18 14.98 13.82
C SER A 54 6.21 15.74 14.74
N GLU A 55 5.76 15.07 15.83
CA GLU A 55 4.90 15.65 16.88
C GLU A 55 5.46 16.92 17.51
N GLY A 56 6.78 17.03 17.59
CA GLY A 56 7.42 18.23 18.09
C GLY A 56 7.61 19.31 17.02
N LEU A 57 7.98 18.91 15.79
CA LEU A 57 8.29 19.84 14.73
C LEU A 57 7.03 20.56 14.19
N PHE A 58 5.91 19.83 14.02
CA PHE A 58 4.71 20.42 13.43
C PHE A 58 4.14 21.58 14.28
N PRO A 59 3.84 21.43 15.57
CA PRO A 59 3.37 22.55 16.38
C PRO A 59 4.41 23.68 16.49
N ALA A 60 5.70 23.36 16.61
CA ALA A 60 6.76 24.37 16.64
C ALA A 60 6.82 25.19 15.33
N TRP A 61 6.54 24.57 14.19
CA TRP A 61 6.42 25.26 12.89
C TRP A 61 5.25 26.24 12.88
N LEU A 62 4.05 25.78 13.29
CA LEU A 62 2.86 26.61 13.32
C LEU A 62 3.01 27.78 14.30
N ASP A 63 3.62 27.55 15.47
CA ASP A 63 3.87 28.60 16.47
C ASP A 63 4.91 29.62 15.97
N ALA A 64 5.96 29.17 15.31
CA ALA A 64 6.95 30.06 14.70
C ALA A 64 6.33 30.94 13.61
N CYS A 65 5.37 30.41 12.84
CA CYS A 65 4.74 31.09 11.73
C CYS A 65 3.39 31.73 12.03
N ALA A 66 2.94 31.73 13.30
CA ALA A 66 1.64 32.32 13.68
C ALA A 66 1.55 33.81 13.38
N TYR A 67 2.68 34.51 13.48
CA TYR A 67 2.78 35.96 13.26
C TYR A 67 3.96 36.28 12.34
N HIS A 68 3.82 37.33 11.57
CA HIS A 68 4.90 37.83 10.72
C HIS A 68 6.10 38.31 11.55
N VAL A 69 7.30 37.99 11.13
CA VAL A 69 8.54 38.25 11.93
C VAL A 69 8.83 39.69 12.22
N THR A 70 8.43 40.62 11.33
CA THR A 70 8.74 42.08 11.44
C THR A 70 7.65 42.86 12.17
N ASP A 71 6.41 42.80 11.70
CA ASP A 71 5.31 43.65 12.15
C ASP A 71 4.33 42.96 13.12
N LYS A 72 4.57 41.68 13.38
CA LYS A 72 3.71 40.83 14.25
C LYS A 72 2.25 40.72 13.78
N ALA A 73 1.99 41.00 12.50
CA ALA A 73 0.68 40.75 11.93
C ALA A 73 0.33 39.28 11.98
N PRO A 74 -0.93 38.91 12.29
CA PRO A 74 -1.36 37.50 12.26
C PRO A 74 -1.19 36.92 10.84
N VAL A 75 -0.56 35.76 10.73
CA VAL A 75 -0.32 35.05 9.46
C VAL A 75 -1.17 33.80 9.40
N LEU A 76 -1.43 33.18 10.55
CA LEU A 76 -2.18 31.94 10.67
C LEU A 76 -3.42 32.17 11.54
N THR A 77 -4.59 31.99 10.94
CA THR A 77 -5.87 32.01 11.68
C THR A 77 -6.10 30.71 12.42
N ASP A 78 -6.97 30.73 13.46
CA ASP A 78 -7.32 29.52 14.21
C ASP A 78 -7.94 28.45 13.30
N GLY A 79 -8.77 28.83 12.33
CA GLY A 79 -9.36 27.90 11.37
C GLY A 79 -8.35 27.24 10.44
N GLU A 80 -7.36 28.01 9.94
CA GLU A 80 -6.26 27.47 9.13
C GLU A 80 -5.34 26.57 9.96
N ARG A 81 -5.06 26.94 11.22
CA ARG A 81 -4.31 26.10 12.16
C ARG A 81 -5.01 24.78 12.37
N GLN A 82 -6.32 24.79 12.62
CA GLN A 82 -7.12 23.59 12.82
C GLN A 82 -7.09 22.71 11.57
N ALA A 83 -7.35 23.27 10.40
CA ALA A 83 -7.34 22.51 9.13
C ALA A 83 -5.97 21.88 8.82
N LEU A 84 -4.87 22.61 9.09
CA LEU A 84 -3.51 22.06 8.95
C LEU A 84 -3.24 20.96 9.97
N THR A 85 -3.75 21.09 11.19
CA THR A 85 -3.58 20.09 12.25
C THR A 85 -4.33 18.81 11.89
N GLU A 86 -5.60 18.90 11.51
CA GLU A 86 -6.41 17.76 11.08
C GLU A 86 -5.76 17.04 9.88
N PHE A 87 -5.24 17.80 8.91
CA PHE A 87 -4.54 17.21 7.77
C PHE A 87 -3.23 16.53 8.18
N TRP A 88 -2.44 17.14 9.06
CA TRP A 88 -1.21 16.56 9.57
C TRP A 88 -1.47 15.32 10.45
N GLU A 89 -2.48 15.36 11.33
CA GLU A 89 -2.91 14.19 12.13
C GLU A 89 -3.32 13.04 11.22
N THR A 90 -4.15 13.31 10.22
CA THR A 90 -4.52 12.35 9.18
C THR A 90 -3.27 11.76 8.50
N LEU A 91 -2.30 12.59 8.11
CA LEU A 91 -1.06 12.11 7.49
C LEU A 91 -0.18 11.29 8.43
N ARG A 92 -0.16 11.61 9.72
CA ARG A 92 0.58 10.86 10.74
C ARG A 92 -0.07 9.52 11.05
N GLU A 93 -1.36 9.55 11.29
CA GLU A 93 -2.16 8.35 11.54
C GLU A 93 -2.13 7.42 10.32
N THR A 94 -2.06 7.99 9.14
CA THR A 94 -2.11 7.27 7.87
C THR A 94 -0.73 7.03 7.23
N GLY A 95 0.36 7.58 7.79
CA GLY A 95 1.72 7.45 7.25
C GLY A 95 1.85 7.96 5.81
N GLY A 96 0.98 8.89 5.38
CA GLY A 96 1.02 9.51 4.04
C GLY A 96 0.59 8.61 2.87
N ILE A 97 0.43 7.30 3.12
CA ILE A 97 -0.08 6.28 2.19
C ILE A 97 -1.27 5.54 2.82
N LYS A 98 -1.50 5.74 4.13
CA LYS A 98 -2.33 4.89 4.98
C LYS A 98 -3.83 5.09 4.84
N GLU A 99 -4.34 6.27 4.50
CA GLU A 99 -5.79 6.50 4.46
C GLU A 99 -6.51 5.58 3.46
N PHE A 100 -5.86 5.33 2.31
CA PHE A 100 -6.36 4.37 1.34
C PHE A 100 -6.16 2.92 1.81
N PHE A 101 -4.99 2.61 2.37
CA PHE A 101 -4.71 1.29 2.94
C PHE A 101 -5.61 0.98 4.15
N GLU A 102 -5.89 1.95 5.02
CA GLU A 102 -6.75 1.75 6.18
C GLU A 102 -8.21 1.52 5.79
N LYS A 103 -8.70 2.21 4.76
CA LYS A 103 -10.06 1.97 4.25
C LYS A 103 -10.20 0.55 3.75
N TYR A 104 -9.27 0.07 2.91
CA TYR A 104 -9.29 -1.31 2.43
C TYR A 104 -8.98 -2.31 3.55
N ALA A 105 -7.97 -2.08 4.37
CA ALA A 105 -7.62 -2.95 5.49
C ALA A 105 -8.78 -3.10 6.49
N THR A 106 -9.53 -2.02 6.75
CA THR A 106 -10.74 -2.06 7.59
C THR A 106 -11.85 -2.87 6.92
N ALA A 107 -12.06 -2.70 5.62
CA ALA A 107 -13.01 -3.50 4.86
C ALA A 107 -12.59 -4.97 4.82
N GLU A 108 -11.31 -5.26 4.55
CA GLU A 108 -10.74 -6.60 4.55
C GLU A 108 -10.94 -7.32 5.89
N GLN A 109 -10.70 -6.63 7.02
CA GLN A 109 -10.91 -7.20 8.36
C GLN A 109 -12.35 -7.62 8.62
N LYS A 110 -13.33 -6.92 8.04
CA LYS A 110 -14.76 -7.20 8.18
C LYS A 110 -15.31 -8.08 7.08
N ALA A 111 -14.53 -8.34 6.02
CA ALA A 111 -14.96 -9.11 4.87
C ALA A 111 -15.23 -10.57 5.24
N THR A 112 -16.22 -11.15 4.61
CA THR A 112 -16.49 -12.60 4.61
C THR A 112 -16.12 -13.26 3.30
N LEU A 113 -15.83 -12.44 2.27
CA LEU A 113 -15.40 -12.88 0.95
C LEU A 113 -14.33 -11.92 0.42
N LEU A 114 -13.21 -12.47 0.01
CA LEU A 114 -12.10 -11.76 -0.63
C LEU A 114 -11.88 -12.30 -2.04
N ARG A 115 -11.84 -11.41 -3.02
CA ARG A 115 -11.43 -11.70 -4.39
C ARG A 115 -10.14 -10.95 -4.68
N MET A 116 -9.13 -11.64 -5.19
CA MET A 116 -7.80 -11.08 -5.43
C MET A 116 -7.35 -11.42 -6.84
N TRP A 117 -6.90 -10.42 -7.58
CA TRP A 117 -6.25 -10.57 -8.87
C TRP A 117 -4.81 -10.08 -8.79
N GLY A 118 -3.83 -10.99 -8.93
CA GLY A 118 -2.40 -10.72 -8.94
C GLY A 118 -1.80 -10.92 -10.32
N ILE A 119 -1.42 -9.81 -10.97
CA ILE A 119 -0.83 -9.83 -12.32
C ILE A 119 0.69 -9.61 -12.31
N LEU A 120 1.22 -8.90 -11.33
CA LEU A 120 2.66 -8.63 -11.20
C LEU A 120 3.27 -9.31 -9.98
N LEU A 121 2.49 -9.45 -8.93
CA LEU A 121 2.92 -10.05 -7.66
C LEU A 121 1.85 -11.00 -7.12
N ILE A 122 2.25 -11.89 -6.24
CA ILE A 122 1.34 -12.69 -5.43
C ILE A 122 0.56 -11.74 -4.52
N PRO A 123 -0.78 -11.83 -4.43
CA PRO A 123 -1.58 -10.98 -3.56
C PRO A 123 -1.10 -11.00 -2.10
N GLY A 124 -1.05 -9.82 -1.48
CA GLY A 124 -0.44 -9.61 -0.17
C GLY A 124 -0.84 -10.61 0.93
N PRO A 125 -2.13 -10.90 1.14
CA PRO A 125 -2.56 -11.87 2.14
C PRO A 125 -2.10 -13.31 1.92
N LEU A 126 -1.59 -13.64 0.73
CA LEU A 126 -1.08 -14.97 0.38
C LEU A 126 0.45 -15.05 0.38
N GLN A 127 1.13 -13.96 0.75
CA GLN A 127 2.60 -13.92 0.77
C GLN A 127 3.16 -14.53 2.06
N THR A 128 4.33 -15.17 1.95
CA THR A 128 5.16 -15.48 3.14
C THR A 128 5.83 -14.20 3.65
N ARG A 129 6.29 -14.25 4.90
CA ARG A 129 7.01 -13.11 5.50
C ARG A 129 8.29 -12.78 4.74
N GLU A 130 9.04 -13.80 4.34
CA GLU A 130 10.31 -13.69 3.60
C GLU A 130 10.11 -13.10 2.21
N PHE A 131 9.04 -13.52 1.52
CA PHE A 131 8.66 -12.96 0.22
C PHE A 131 8.29 -11.48 0.36
N ALA A 132 7.43 -11.13 1.33
CA ALA A 132 7.03 -9.75 1.59
C ALA A 132 8.23 -8.87 1.94
N HIS A 133 9.12 -9.35 2.80
CA HIS A 133 10.34 -8.64 3.19
C HIS A 133 11.25 -8.37 1.99
N ALA A 134 11.56 -9.40 1.18
CA ALA A 134 12.38 -9.25 -0.02
C ALA A 134 11.75 -8.30 -1.04
N MET A 135 10.42 -8.32 -1.17
CA MET A 135 9.68 -7.39 -2.04
C MET A 135 9.83 -5.94 -1.57
N PHE A 136 9.73 -5.66 -0.25
CA PHE A 136 9.89 -4.31 0.28
C PHE A 136 11.33 -3.81 0.12
N LEU A 137 12.35 -4.66 0.35
CA LEU A 137 13.75 -4.32 0.07
C LEU A 137 13.96 -3.95 -1.40
N ALA A 138 13.41 -4.75 -2.34
CA ALA A 138 13.48 -4.45 -3.77
C ALA A 138 12.72 -3.15 -4.13
N GLY A 139 11.71 -2.78 -3.35
CA GLY A 139 10.97 -1.52 -3.46
C GLY A 139 11.69 -0.29 -2.91
N GLY A 140 12.91 -0.46 -2.34
CA GLY A 140 13.76 0.62 -1.84
C GLY A 140 13.56 0.99 -0.37
N TYR A 141 12.88 0.14 0.42
CA TYR A 141 12.82 0.25 1.88
C TYR A 141 14.15 -0.18 2.48
N ASP A 142 14.54 0.38 3.61
CA ASP A 142 15.67 -0.15 4.38
C ASP A 142 15.30 -1.45 5.12
N GLU A 143 16.29 -2.10 5.74
CA GLU A 143 16.12 -3.42 6.37
C GLU A 143 15.07 -3.40 7.51
N ASP A 144 15.10 -2.36 8.34
CA ASP A 144 14.19 -2.23 9.48
C ASP A 144 12.77 -1.89 9.01
N GLU A 145 12.65 -0.97 8.06
CA GLU A 145 11.37 -0.62 7.43
C GLU A 145 10.75 -1.82 6.70
N ALA A 146 11.54 -2.56 5.91
CA ALA A 146 11.09 -3.74 5.19
C ALA A 146 10.59 -4.83 6.16
N ALA A 147 11.29 -5.04 7.28
CA ALA A 147 10.89 -5.99 8.31
C ALA A 147 9.57 -5.56 8.98
N GLU A 148 9.39 -4.27 9.28
CA GLU A 148 8.14 -3.73 9.83
C GLU A 148 6.97 -3.93 8.87
N GLN A 149 7.13 -3.56 7.59
CA GLN A 149 6.10 -3.71 6.57
C GLN A 149 5.73 -5.18 6.33
N ALA A 150 6.72 -6.08 6.31
CA ALA A 150 6.46 -7.52 6.23
C ALA A 150 5.64 -8.02 7.43
N ASN A 151 5.95 -7.56 8.65
CA ASN A 151 5.19 -7.92 9.84
C ASN A 151 3.75 -7.38 9.81
N LEU A 152 3.55 -6.15 9.30
CA LEU A 152 2.21 -5.59 9.08
C LEU A 152 1.41 -6.42 8.06
N ARG A 153 2.08 -6.88 6.99
CA ARG A 153 1.46 -7.76 5.99
C ARG A 153 1.04 -9.11 6.58
N MET A 154 1.84 -9.68 7.47
CA MET A 154 1.48 -10.94 8.15
C MET A 154 0.23 -10.80 9.04
N LYS A 155 -0.08 -9.63 9.57
CA LYS A 155 -1.35 -9.40 10.29
C LYS A 155 -2.57 -9.59 9.40
N ARG A 156 -2.46 -9.27 8.10
CA ARG A 156 -3.53 -9.48 7.10
C ARG A 156 -3.74 -10.96 6.78
N HIS A 157 -2.70 -11.79 6.94
CA HIS A 157 -2.78 -13.24 6.74
C HIS A 157 -3.81 -13.91 7.65
N ALA A 158 -4.06 -13.37 8.84
CA ALA A 158 -5.10 -13.86 9.74
C ALA A 158 -6.50 -13.90 9.10
N LYS A 159 -6.73 -13.09 8.05
CA LYS A 159 -8.00 -13.08 7.31
C LYS A 159 -8.13 -14.23 6.32
N VAL A 160 -7.03 -14.89 5.99
CA VAL A 160 -6.98 -16.11 5.16
C VAL A 160 -7.02 -17.36 6.02
N ASP A 161 -6.37 -17.34 7.19
CA ASP A 161 -6.07 -18.52 8.02
C ASP A 161 -6.47 -18.41 9.50
N GLY A 162 -7.05 -17.32 9.93
CA GLY A 162 -7.45 -17.12 11.33
C GLY A 162 -8.85 -17.68 11.65
N PRO A 163 -9.30 -17.54 12.93
CA PRO A 163 -10.61 -18.00 13.37
C PRO A 163 -11.77 -17.32 12.63
N ASP A 164 -11.58 -16.07 12.18
CA ASP A 164 -12.54 -15.30 11.39
C ASP A 164 -12.14 -15.22 9.92
N ALA A 165 -11.54 -16.28 9.39
CA ALA A 165 -11.09 -16.32 8.01
C ALA A 165 -12.23 -16.12 7.03
N ALA A 166 -11.98 -15.32 6.00
CA ALA A 166 -12.91 -15.11 4.89
C ALA A 166 -12.84 -16.27 3.88
N HIS A 167 -13.85 -16.40 3.04
CA HIS A 167 -13.70 -17.15 1.80
C HIS A 167 -12.82 -16.35 0.84
N VAL A 168 -11.76 -16.96 0.35
CA VAL A 168 -10.78 -16.32 -0.54
C VAL A 168 -10.83 -16.97 -1.91
N THR A 169 -10.98 -16.17 -2.96
CA THR A 169 -10.71 -16.59 -4.33
C THR A 169 -9.58 -15.72 -4.89
N ALA A 170 -8.44 -16.32 -5.14
CA ALA A 170 -7.27 -15.66 -5.72
C ALA A 170 -7.01 -16.17 -7.13
N LEU A 171 -6.91 -15.24 -8.06
CA LEU A 171 -6.45 -15.45 -9.41
C LEU A 171 -5.02 -14.93 -9.51
N ILE A 172 -4.10 -15.77 -9.96
CA ILE A 172 -2.67 -15.42 -10.09
C ILE A 172 -2.27 -15.60 -11.55
N TYR A 173 -1.73 -14.57 -12.17
CA TYR A 173 -1.21 -14.66 -13.52
C TYR A 173 0.01 -15.58 -13.56
N ALA A 174 0.06 -16.52 -14.50
CA ALA A 174 1.09 -17.56 -14.52
C ALA A 174 2.53 -17.03 -14.47
N PRO A 175 2.91 -15.95 -15.20
CA PRO A 175 4.24 -15.38 -15.12
C PRO A 175 4.69 -14.95 -13.74
N VAL A 176 3.76 -14.60 -12.82
CA VAL A 176 4.07 -14.21 -11.43
C VAL A 176 4.80 -15.32 -10.69
N LEU A 177 4.52 -16.59 -11.01
CA LEU A 177 5.19 -17.75 -10.43
C LEU A 177 6.66 -17.87 -10.81
N ASP A 178 7.08 -17.17 -11.88
CA ASP A 178 8.44 -17.17 -12.40
C ASP A 178 9.18 -15.83 -12.23
N TYR A 179 8.53 -14.80 -11.63
CA TYR A 179 9.20 -13.56 -11.28
C TYR A 179 10.01 -13.74 -10.00
N LEU A 180 11.30 -13.48 -10.07
CA LEU A 180 12.19 -13.57 -8.92
C LEU A 180 11.93 -12.41 -7.94
N VAL A 181 11.53 -12.76 -6.75
CA VAL A 181 11.49 -11.88 -5.57
C VAL A 181 12.46 -12.44 -4.53
N GLY A 182 13.50 -11.69 -4.23
CA GLY A 182 14.58 -12.15 -3.34
C GLY A 182 15.43 -13.25 -3.97
N THR A 183 15.32 -14.47 -3.47
CA THR A 183 16.11 -15.62 -3.89
C THR A 183 15.22 -16.77 -4.38
N PRO A 184 15.79 -17.76 -5.13
CA PRO A 184 15.05 -18.96 -5.52
C PRO A 184 14.45 -19.72 -4.33
N GLU A 185 15.12 -19.73 -3.16
CA GLU A 185 14.62 -20.37 -1.93
C GLU A 185 13.33 -19.69 -1.45
N ILE A 186 13.28 -18.36 -1.48
CA ILE A 186 12.08 -17.59 -1.12
C ILE A 186 10.94 -17.93 -2.08
N MET A 187 11.22 -18.02 -3.39
CA MET A 187 10.20 -18.38 -4.39
C MET A 187 9.69 -19.81 -4.21
N ILE A 188 10.56 -20.77 -3.87
CA ILE A 188 10.19 -22.15 -3.57
C ILE A 188 9.25 -22.18 -2.34
N ALA A 189 9.65 -21.52 -1.25
CA ALA A 189 8.85 -21.43 -0.03
C ALA A 189 7.49 -20.77 -0.28
N GLN A 190 7.47 -19.69 -1.06
CA GLN A 190 6.24 -18.99 -1.44
C GLN A 190 5.31 -19.87 -2.27
N CYS A 191 5.81 -20.62 -3.25
CA CYS A 191 5.00 -21.55 -4.03
C CYS A 191 4.49 -22.71 -3.18
N GLN A 192 5.29 -23.23 -2.26
CA GLN A 192 4.86 -24.26 -1.30
C GLN A 192 3.73 -23.75 -0.42
N HIS A 193 3.84 -22.52 0.09
CA HIS A 193 2.81 -21.87 0.87
C HIS A 193 1.48 -21.70 0.09
N LEU A 194 1.53 -21.35 -1.19
CA LEU A 194 0.33 -21.30 -2.04
C LEU A 194 -0.34 -22.67 -2.16
N LEU A 195 0.44 -23.76 -2.29
CA LEU A 195 -0.09 -25.12 -2.32
C LEU A 195 -0.77 -25.50 -1.00
N GLU A 196 -0.16 -25.16 0.15
CA GLU A 196 -0.73 -25.39 1.48
C GLU A 196 -2.05 -24.62 1.65
N LEU A 197 -2.07 -23.33 1.32
CA LEU A 197 -3.28 -22.51 1.37
C LEU A 197 -4.38 -23.06 0.47
N SER A 198 -4.03 -23.55 -0.71
CA SER A 198 -5.00 -24.11 -1.67
C SER A 198 -5.71 -25.38 -1.18
N GLN A 199 -5.21 -26.04 -0.12
CA GLN A 199 -5.84 -27.20 0.49
C GLN A 199 -6.93 -26.84 1.50
N ARG A 200 -7.02 -25.56 1.89
CA ARG A 200 -8.02 -25.10 2.84
C ARG A 200 -9.40 -25.00 2.20
N HIS A 201 -10.43 -25.30 2.96
CA HIS A 201 -11.81 -25.30 2.47
C HIS A 201 -12.35 -23.92 2.09
N ASN A 202 -11.76 -22.87 2.66
CA ASN A 202 -12.13 -21.46 2.43
C ASN A 202 -11.25 -20.75 1.39
N VAL A 203 -10.25 -21.42 0.80
CA VAL A 203 -9.29 -20.79 -0.12
C VAL A 203 -9.31 -21.49 -1.48
N VAL A 204 -9.60 -20.72 -2.50
CA VAL A 204 -9.51 -21.13 -3.92
C VAL A 204 -8.39 -20.34 -4.56
N ILE A 205 -7.36 -21.02 -5.05
CA ILE A 205 -6.28 -20.43 -5.84
C ILE A 205 -6.34 -21.00 -7.25
N GLN A 206 -6.49 -20.12 -8.23
CA GLN A 206 -6.49 -20.47 -9.64
C GLN A 206 -5.43 -19.66 -10.39
N VAL A 207 -4.74 -20.30 -11.30
CA VAL A 207 -3.73 -19.65 -12.15
C VAL A 207 -4.36 -19.30 -13.48
N VAL A 208 -4.16 -18.07 -13.93
CA VAL A 208 -4.54 -17.59 -15.26
C VAL A 208 -3.34 -17.73 -16.18
N PRO A 209 -3.40 -18.59 -17.21
CA PRO A 209 -2.29 -18.81 -18.12
C PRO A 209 -1.99 -17.56 -18.96
N ASP A 210 -0.73 -17.44 -19.37
CA ASP A 210 -0.32 -16.42 -20.36
C ASP A 210 -0.81 -16.85 -21.76
N SER A 211 -1.94 -16.32 -22.16
CA SER A 211 -2.55 -16.57 -23.47
C SER A 211 -2.63 -15.32 -24.35
N GLY A 212 -1.83 -14.30 -24.02
CA GLY A 212 -1.86 -13.01 -24.69
C GLY A 212 -2.69 -11.97 -23.94
N TYR A 213 -2.98 -10.83 -24.59
CA TYR A 213 -3.76 -9.75 -23.96
C TYR A 213 -5.20 -10.18 -23.67
N PHE A 214 -5.66 -9.85 -22.47
CA PHE A 214 -7.04 -10.02 -22.02
C PHE A 214 -7.46 -8.85 -21.10
N ALA A 215 -8.76 -8.64 -20.94
CA ALA A 215 -9.27 -7.65 -20.00
C ALA A 215 -8.82 -8.02 -18.58
N GLY A 216 -8.21 -7.06 -17.87
CA GLY A 216 -7.58 -7.30 -16.55
C GLY A 216 -6.06 -7.34 -16.59
N ALA A 217 -5.43 -7.35 -17.77
CA ALA A 217 -3.99 -7.21 -17.91
C ALA A 217 -3.46 -5.81 -17.52
N GLU A 218 -4.35 -4.86 -17.25
CA GLU A 218 -4.03 -3.46 -16.98
C GLU A 218 -3.58 -3.20 -15.54
N GLY A 219 -3.89 -4.10 -14.59
CA GLY A 219 -3.48 -3.92 -13.19
C GLY A 219 -4.05 -4.97 -12.25
N ALA A 220 -3.42 -5.09 -11.09
CA ALA A 220 -3.89 -5.91 -9.98
C ALA A 220 -4.99 -5.19 -9.19
N PHE A 221 -5.92 -5.95 -8.61
CA PHE A 221 -6.94 -5.41 -7.72
C PHE A 221 -7.44 -6.45 -6.73
N GLN A 222 -8.03 -5.97 -5.64
CA GLN A 222 -8.64 -6.80 -4.62
C GLN A 222 -10.05 -6.26 -4.29
N ILE A 223 -10.95 -7.16 -3.93
CA ILE A 223 -12.34 -6.81 -3.56
C ILE A 223 -12.66 -7.45 -2.23
N ALA A 224 -12.99 -6.64 -1.24
CA ALA A 224 -13.50 -7.06 0.06
C ALA A 224 -15.03 -6.93 0.08
N SER A 225 -15.72 -8.03 0.36
CA SER A 225 -17.18 -8.12 0.38
C SER A 225 -17.68 -8.73 1.68
N GLY A 226 -18.83 -8.32 2.17
CA GLY A 226 -19.44 -8.92 3.34
C GLY A 226 -20.77 -8.23 3.74
N PRO A 227 -21.59 -8.88 4.59
CA PRO A 227 -22.91 -8.36 4.96
C PRO A 227 -22.84 -7.07 5.79
N ALA A 228 -21.70 -6.76 6.41
CA ALA A 228 -21.51 -5.60 7.27
C ALA A 228 -20.73 -4.46 6.61
N ILE A 229 -20.38 -4.60 5.32
CA ILE A 229 -19.58 -3.60 4.58
C ILE A 229 -20.15 -3.44 3.16
N ALA A 230 -19.92 -2.28 2.57
CA ALA A 230 -20.04 -2.12 1.11
C ALA A 230 -18.89 -2.88 0.43
N ASP A 231 -19.13 -3.38 -0.80
CA ASP A 231 -18.06 -3.94 -1.61
C ASP A 231 -16.97 -2.89 -1.81
N THR A 232 -15.78 -3.16 -1.30
CA THR A 232 -14.66 -2.23 -1.32
C THR A 232 -13.56 -2.78 -2.22
N VAL A 233 -13.15 -1.98 -3.19
CA VAL A 233 -12.15 -2.33 -4.20
C VAL A 233 -10.88 -1.57 -3.93
N GLU A 234 -9.75 -2.28 -3.86
CA GLU A 234 -8.40 -1.73 -3.90
C GLU A 234 -7.79 -2.04 -5.28
N MET A 235 -7.31 -1.03 -5.98
CA MET A 235 -6.59 -1.17 -7.24
C MET A 235 -5.13 -0.77 -7.04
N GLU A 236 -4.23 -1.69 -7.34
CA GLU A 236 -2.78 -1.44 -7.29
C GLU A 236 -2.39 -0.61 -8.53
N THR A 237 -2.33 0.69 -8.34
CA THR A 237 -1.90 1.66 -9.35
C THR A 237 -0.75 2.51 -8.80
N LEU A 238 -0.21 3.44 -9.61
CA LEU A 238 0.79 4.41 -9.12
C LEU A 238 0.27 5.27 -7.96
N GLU A 239 -1.04 5.41 -7.85
CA GLU A 239 -1.76 6.01 -6.73
C GLU A 239 -2.76 4.95 -6.30
N ASP A 240 -2.42 4.11 -5.31
CA ASP A 240 -3.35 3.10 -4.80
C ASP A 240 -4.72 3.71 -4.65
N HIS A 241 -5.70 3.12 -5.32
CA HIS A 241 -7.06 3.65 -5.37
C HIS A 241 -8.00 2.70 -4.66
N VAL A 242 -8.62 3.18 -3.59
CA VAL A 242 -9.64 2.43 -2.83
C VAL A 242 -10.99 3.10 -3.00
N THR A 243 -11.99 2.34 -3.43
CA THR A 243 -13.35 2.83 -3.62
C THR A 243 -14.38 1.84 -3.08
N ASP A 244 -15.46 2.37 -2.53
CA ASP A 244 -16.69 1.66 -2.16
C ASP A 244 -17.90 2.15 -2.99
N ASP A 245 -17.62 2.84 -4.10
CA ASP A 245 -18.66 3.21 -5.06
C ASP A 245 -19.29 1.95 -5.65
N PRO A 246 -20.62 1.79 -5.55
CA PRO A 246 -21.29 0.56 -6.00
C PRO A 246 -21.11 0.27 -7.49
N ALA A 247 -21.02 1.30 -8.34
CA ALA A 247 -20.84 1.11 -9.77
C ALA A 247 -19.41 0.67 -10.11
N ALA A 248 -18.41 1.22 -9.42
CA ALA A 248 -17.01 0.80 -9.53
C ALA A 248 -16.84 -0.63 -9.01
N ALA A 249 -17.41 -0.97 -7.85
CA ALA A 249 -17.38 -2.31 -7.29
C ALA A 249 -18.02 -3.35 -8.20
N ALA A 250 -19.20 -3.05 -8.78
CA ALA A 250 -19.86 -3.93 -9.73
C ALA A 250 -19.01 -4.18 -10.99
N LYS A 251 -18.31 -3.15 -11.50
CA LYS A 251 -17.38 -3.31 -12.63
C LYS A 251 -16.19 -4.20 -12.26
N ALA A 252 -15.59 -4.00 -11.07
CA ALA A 252 -14.47 -4.80 -10.61
C ALA A 252 -14.87 -6.28 -10.42
N ILE A 253 -16.05 -6.54 -9.86
CA ILE A 253 -16.60 -7.89 -9.71
C ILE A 253 -16.81 -8.55 -11.08
N ALA A 254 -17.43 -7.84 -12.01
CA ALA A 254 -17.63 -8.35 -13.38
C ALA A 254 -16.30 -8.65 -14.08
N LEU A 255 -15.30 -7.77 -13.93
CA LEU A 255 -13.96 -8.00 -14.45
C LEU A 255 -13.29 -9.21 -13.81
N PHE A 256 -13.40 -9.37 -12.48
CA PHE A 256 -12.86 -10.53 -11.77
C PHE A 256 -13.45 -11.85 -12.31
N GLU A 257 -14.76 -11.93 -12.47
CA GLU A 257 -15.41 -13.13 -13.02
C GLU A 257 -15.06 -13.36 -14.50
N HIS A 258 -14.84 -12.29 -15.26
CA HIS A 258 -14.34 -12.41 -16.64
C HIS A 258 -12.93 -13.00 -16.67
N ILE A 259 -12.00 -12.50 -15.84
CA ILE A 259 -10.63 -13.04 -15.70
C ILE A 259 -10.67 -14.51 -15.26
N ARG A 260 -11.57 -14.84 -14.31
CA ARG A 260 -11.75 -16.20 -13.82
C ARG A 260 -12.18 -17.17 -14.92
N GLY A 261 -12.87 -16.69 -15.94
CA GLY A 261 -13.25 -17.47 -17.12
C GLY A 261 -12.04 -18.00 -17.92
N TYR A 262 -10.86 -17.37 -17.77
CA TYR A 262 -9.60 -17.84 -18.39
C TYR A 262 -8.76 -18.71 -17.46
N ALA A 263 -9.11 -18.78 -16.16
CA ALA A 263 -8.29 -19.47 -15.18
C ALA A 263 -8.35 -20.99 -15.35
N LEU A 264 -7.25 -21.64 -15.07
CA LEU A 264 -7.16 -23.08 -14.95
C LEU A 264 -8.05 -23.60 -13.81
N THR A 265 -8.44 -24.85 -13.86
CA THR A 265 -9.08 -25.51 -12.71
C THR A 265 -8.13 -25.51 -11.50
N VAL A 266 -8.68 -25.69 -10.29
CA VAL A 266 -7.88 -25.74 -9.08
C VAL A 266 -6.81 -26.85 -9.14
N ALA A 267 -7.14 -28.01 -9.73
CA ALA A 267 -6.21 -29.12 -9.88
C ALA A 267 -5.05 -28.79 -10.84
N GLU A 268 -5.35 -28.19 -11.97
CA GLU A 268 -4.33 -27.76 -12.96
C GLU A 268 -3.48 -26.62 -12.39
N SER A 269 -4.08 -25.70 -11.64
CA SER A 269 -3.37 -24.61 -10.97
C SER A 269 -2.35 -25.15 -9.96
N ARG A 270 -2.74 -26.11 -9.12
CA ARG A 270 -1.82 -26.79 -8.19
C ARG A 270 -0.67 -27.46 -8.92
N LYS A 271 -0.93 -28.13 -10.06
CA LYS A 271 0.10 -28.75 -10.87
C LYS A 271 1.09 -27.69 -11.39
N LEU A 272 0.59 -26.56 -11.93
CA LEU A 272 1.44 -25.49 -12.44
C LEU A 272 2.29 -24.84 -11.35
N ILE A 273 1.75 -24.65 -10.14
CA ILE A 273 2.50 -24.16 -8.97
C ILE A 273 3.59 -25.17 -8.57
N THR A 274 3.29 -26.47 -8.60
CA THR A 274 4.29 -27.52 -8.33
C THR A 274 5.41 -27.50 -9.38
N GLU A 275 5.08 -27.34 -10.65
CA GLU A 275 6.07 -27.20 -11.72
C GLU A 275 6.93 -25.95 -11.55
N ALA A 276 6.37 -24.84 -11.03
CA ALA A 276 7.15 -23.64 -10.71
C ALA A 276 8.20 -23.92 -9.62
N ILE A 277 7.86 -24.70 -8.58
CA ILE A 277 8.82 -25.12 -7.56
C ILE A 277 10.00 -25.89 -8.21
N GLU A 278 9.73 -26.82 -9.12
CA GLU A 278 10.79 -27.57 -9.77
C GLU A 278 11.65 -26.68 -10.70
N ARG A 279 11.05 -25.70 -11.38
CA ARG A 279 11.81 -24.69 -12.15
C ARG A 279 12.71 -23.86 -11.25
N TRP A 280 12.26 -23.46 -10.07
CA TRP A 280 13.08 -22.70 -9.10
C TRP A 280 14.21 -23.56 -8.52
N LYS A 281 13.97 -24.82 -8.19
CA LYS A 281 15.03 -25.77 -7.75
C LYS A 281 16.11 -25.94 -8.82
N ALA A 282 15.74 -26.01 -10.09
CA ALA A 282 16.69 -26.12 -11.19
C ALA A 282 17.56 -24.86 -11.38
N ARG A 283 17.07 -23.69 -10.96
CA ARG A 283 17.83 -22.42 -11.00
C ARG A 283 18.83 -22.26 -9.85
N GLN A 284 18.80 -23.13 -8.84
CA GLN A 284 19.77 -23.16 -7.73
C GLN A 284 21.05 -23.94 -8.06
N GLN A 285 21.05 -24.73 -9.13
CA GLN A 285 22.18 -25.52 -9.61
C GLN A 285 23.02 -24.72 -10.62
#